data_22d89496e402e31686218b31f5015821
#
_entry.id   22d89496e402e31686218b31f5015821
#
_cell.length_a   1.000
_cell.length_b   1.000
_cell.length_c   1.000
_cell.angle_alpha   90.00
_cell.angle_beta   90.00
_cell.angle_gamma   90.00
#
_symmetry.space_group_name_H-M   'P 1'
#
loop_
_entity.id
_entity.type
_entity.pdbx_description
1 polymer ?
#
loop_
_entity_poly.entity_id
_entity_poly.type
_entity_poly.pdbx_seq_one_letter_code
_entity_poly.pdbx_strand_id
1 'polypeptide(L)'
;MDRGYPAAELIDAIGSSGHSFIMRCPTEFLRSMKLPEQDNTFEHKFAKLKHSLKLRVLKIQLSNGDIEYLATNIFDPQITLDDFKWAYHKRWGIETKYNDVKNKLEIENFTGYSPDAILQDFYATMFLADLAGVLEYDLREEIEAAHIRPENRYTYKLNVAMTISELKRTVVEMLSTSSRLKLERLYAHMVVRLSKAVVPVRPDRSSDRLKKHKSLKFPSNVKRC
;
A
#
# COMPACT_ATOMS: atom_id res chain seq x y z
N MET A 1 2.83 -10.85 0.65
CA MET A 1 4.18 -10.74 0.07
C MET A 1 4.11 -10.86 -1.45
N ASP A 2 4.98 -10.20 -2.20
CA ASP A 2 4.97 -10.19 -3.69
C ASP A 2 5.86 -11.27 -4.31
N ARG A 3 5.84 -11.39 -5.65
CA ARG A 3 6.54 -12.42 -6.45
C ARG A 3 8.05 -12.56 -6.19
N GLY A 4 8.71 -11.54 -5.66
CA GLY A 4 10.13 -11.56 -5.35
C GLY A 4 10.50 -12.28 -4.05
N TYR A 5 9.53 -12.60 -3.20
CA TYR A 5 9.77 -13.15 -1.86
C TYR A 5 9.69 -14.70 -1.75
N PRO A 6 9.02 -15.45 -2.64
CA PRO A 6 8.91 -16.89 -2.46
C PRO A 6 10.27 -17.58 -2.42
N ALA A 7 10.64 -18.02 -1.22
CA ALA A 7 11.80 -18.87 -0.95
C ALA A 7 11.43 -19.88 0.14
N ALA A 8 11.82 -21.12 -0.03
CA ALA A 8 11.46 -22.20 0.89
C ALA A 8 11.92 -21.90 2.32
N GLU A 9 13.14 -21.36 2.45
CA GLU A 9 13.74 -21.00 3.72
C GLU A 9 12.98 -19.87 4.43
N LEU A 10 12.47 -18.88 3.69
CA LEU A 10 11.65 -17.79 4.25
C LEU A 10 10.30 -18.30 4.72
N ILE A 11 9.66 -19.16 3.92
CA ILE A 11 8.38 -19.78 4.26
C ILE A 11 8.50 -20.61 5.54
N ASP A 12 9.57 -21.41 5.63
CA ASP A 12 9.88 -22.22 6.80
C ASP A 12 10.13 -21.35 8.04
N ALA A 13 10.93 -20.30 7.92
CA ALA A 13 11.21 -19.38 9.02
C ALA A 13 9.93 -18.68 9.53
N ILE A 14 9.03 -18.24 8.64
CA ILE A 14 7.76 -17.62 9.02
C ILE A 14 6.87 -18.63 9.75
N GLY A 15 6.72 -19.86 9.21
CA GLY A 15 5.92 -20.91 9.81
C GLY A 15 6.46 -21.34 11.17
N SER A 16 7.78 -21.53 11.29
CA SER A 16 8.45 -21.91 12.53
C SER A 16 8.35 -20.82 13.61
N SER A 17 8.20 -19.57 13.22
CA SER A 17 7.97 -18.45 14.15
C SER A 17 6.50 -18.31 14.59
N GLY A 18 5.60 -19.23 14.18
CA GLY A 18 4.19 -19.19 14.53
C GLY A 18 3.38 -18.13 13.78
N HIS A 19 3.92 -17.55 12.72
CA HIS A 19 3.25 -16.54 11.94
C HIS A 19 2.56 -17.13 10.71
N SER A 20 1.44 -16.51 10.33
CA SER A 20 0.73 -16.80 9.08
C SER A 20 1.20 -15.89 7.96
N PHE A 21 1.12 -16.38 6.72
CA PHE A 21 1.46 -15.60 5.54
C PHE A 21 0.49 -15.83 4.39
N ILE A 22 0.38 -14.84 3.51
CA ILE A 22 -0.18 -14.96 2.16
C ILE A 22 0.88 -14.40 1.22
N MET A 23 1.31 -15.20 0.25
CA MET A 23 2.43 -14.88 -0.63
C MET A 23 2.07 -15.18 -2.08
N ARG A 24 2.26 -14.21 -2.98
CA ARG A 24 2.11 -14.43 -4.41
C ARG A 24 3.31 -15.20 -4.93
N CYS A 25 3.06 -16.32 -5.57
CA CYS A 25 4.09 -17.20 -6.09
C CYS A 25 4.17 -17.14 -7.62
N PRO A 26 5.36 -17.04 -8.20
CA PRO A 26 5.55 -17.31 -9.61
C PRO A 26 5.38 -18.80 -9.90
N THR A 27 4.97 -19.15 -11.12
CA THR A 27 4.79 -20.54 -11.54
C THR A 27 6.07 -21.36 -11.45
N GLU A 28 7.21 -20.70 -11.61
CA GLU A 28 8.53 -21.31 -11.49
C GLU A 28 8.82 -21.84 -10.06
N PHE A 29 8.37 -21.12 -9.03
CA PHE A 29 8.48 -21.59 -7.64
C PHE A 29 7.59 -22.82 -7.38
N LEU A 30 6.44 -22.87 -8.03
CA LEU A 30 5.47 -23.95 -7.90
C LEU A 30 5.70 -25.10 -8.91
N ARG A 31 6.71 -25.01 -9.77
CA ARG A 31 6.97 -25.95 -10.87
C ARG A 31 7.11 -27.40 -10.42
N SER A 32 7.64 -27.61 -9.22
CA SER A 32 7.79 -28.95 -8.63
C SER A 32 6.50 -29.48 -7.96
N MET A 33 5.45 -28.66 -7.90
CA MET A 33 4.14 -29.01 -7.36
C MET A 33 3.13 -29.09 -8.50
N LYS A 34 2.14 -29.99 -8.40
CA LYS A 34 1.01 -29.98 -9.33
C LYS A 34 0.19 -28.74 -9.05
N LEU A 35 0.11 -27.84 -10.03
CA LEU A 35 -0.67 -26.62 -9.88
C LEU A 35 -2.14 -26.95 -9.62
N PRO A 36 -2.80 -26.30 -8.65
CA PRO A 36 -4.20 -26.54 -8.33
C PRO A 36 -5.11 -26.06 -9.45
N GLU A 37 -6.24 -26.70 -9.62
CA GLU A 37 -7.31 -26.16 -10.45
C GLU A 37 -7.92 -24.89 -9.82
N GLN A 38 -8.09 -24.88 -8.51
CA GLN A 38 -8.61 -23.76 -7.76
C GLN A 38 -7.95 -23.58 -6.38
N ASP A 39 -7.99 -24.60 -5.51
CA ASP A 39 -7.49 -24.55 -4.12
C ASP A 39 -7.04 -25.96 -3.71
N ASN A 40 -5.77 -26.09 -3.32
CA ASN A 40 -5.21 -27.38 -2.91
C ASN A 40 -4.14 -27.21 -1.84
N THR A 41 -4.08 -28.19 -0.95
CA THR A 41 -3.03 -28.31 0.05
C THR A 41 -2.01 -29.35 -0.38
N PHE A 42 -0.74 -28.98 -0.32
CA PHE A 42 0.38 -29.83 -0.70
C PHE A 42 1.34 -30.01 0.47
N GLU A 43 1.91 -31.21 0.58
CA GLU A 43 3.17 -31.42 1.29
C GLU A 43 4.29 -31.53 0.26
N HIS A 44 5.27 -30.63 0.34
CA HIS A 44 6.36 -30.58 -0.62
C HIS A 44 7.72 -30.45 0.07
N LYS A 45 8.66 -31.31 -0.35
CA LYS A 45 10.04 -31.26 0.12
C LYS A 45 10.87 -30.40 -0.83
N PHE A 46 11.21 -29.22 -0.39
CA PHE A 46 12.12 -28.35 -1.13
C PHE A 46 13.56 -28.83 -0.98
N ALA A 47 14.36 -28.73 -2.05
CA ALA A 47 15.76 -29.22 -2.08
C ALA A 47 16.65 -28.60 -0.98
N LYS A 48 16.36 -27.37 -0.57
CA LYS A 48 17.12 -26.64 0.45
C LYS A 48 16.66 -26.93 1.90
N LEU A 49 15.58 -27.68 2.10
CA LEU A 49 15.05 -27.97 3.42
C LEU A 49 15.23 -29.46 3.78
N LYS A 50 15.47 -29.74 5.05
CA LYS A 50 15.60 -31.10 5.57
C LYS A 50 14.26 -31.81 5.75
N HIS A 51 13.16 -31.05 5.84
CA HIS A 51 11.79 -31.52 6.04
C HIS A 51 10.85 -31.03 4.94
N SER A 52 9.66 -31.57 4.87
CA SER A 52 8.60 -31.13 3.97
C SER A 52 7.86 -29.95 4.58
N LEU A 53 7.43 -29.03 3.73
CA LEU A 53 6.53 -27.94 4.10
C LEU A 53 5.11 -28.26 3.62
N LYS A 54 4.12 -28.00 4.47
CA LYS A 54 2.72 -28.03 4.12
C LYS A 54 2.29 -26.64 3.66
N LEU A 55 1.76 -26.54 2.44
CA LEU A 55 1.34 -25.29 1.82
C LEU A 55 -0.07 -25.45 1.22
N ARG A 56 -0.92 -24.47 1.44
CA ARG A 56 -2.18 -24.31 0.69
C ARG A 56 -1.90 -23.35 -0.46
N VAL A 57 -2.20 -23.77 -1.67
CA VAL A 57 -1.97 -22.98 -2.90
C VAL A 57 -3.31 -22.73 -3.57
N LEU A 58 -3.57 -21.45 -3.84
CA LEU A 58 -4.82 -20.97 -4.40
C LEU A 58 -4.55 -20.38 -5.80
N LYS A 59 -5.41 -20.74 -6.76
CA LYS A 59 -5.41 -20.16 -8.11
C LYS A 59 -6.47 -19.08 -8.18
N ILE A 60 -6.06 -17.84 -8.44
CA ILE A 60 -6.94 -16.68 -8.54
C ILE A 60 -6.95 -16.20 -9.97
N GLN A 61 -8.14 -16.10 -10.56
CA GLN A 61 -8.33 -15.44 -11.84
C GLN A 61 -8.63 -13.97 -11.61
N LEU A 62 -7.85 -13.10 -12.23
CA LEU A 62 -8.02 -11.65 -12.20
C LEU A 62 -9.04 -11.19 -13.25
N SER A 63 -9.58 -9.97 -13.07
CA SER A 63 -10.55 -9.37 -14.01
C SER A 63 -10.05 -9.21 -15.44
N ASN A 64 -8.74 -9.10 -15.62
CA ASN A 64 -8.07 -9.03 -16.94
C ASN A 64 -7.79 -10.41 -17.57
N GLY A 65 -8.22 -11.51 -16.94
CA GLY A 65 -8.00 -12.88 -17.39
C GLY A 65 -6.68 -13.51 -16.93
N ASP A 66 -5.76 -12.75 -16.34
CA ASP A 66 -4.50 -13.27 -15.80
C ASP A 66 -4.74 -14.21 -14.62
N ILE A 67 -3.84 -15.17 -14.45
CA ILE A 67 -3.87 -16.12 -13.34
C ILE A 67 -2.76 -15.76 -12.35
N GLU A 68 -3.14 -15.69 -11.09
CA GLU A 68 -2.22 -15.56 -9.96
C GLU A 68 -2.31 -16.78 -9.06
N TYR A 69 -1.16 -17.17 -8.51
CA TYR A 69 -1.10 -18.20 -7.48
C TYR A 69 -0.70 -17.58 -6.15
N LEU A 70 -1.48 -17.86 -5.10
CA LEU A 70 -1.14 -17.51 -3.72
C LEU A 70 -0.78 -18.78 -2.96
N ALA A 71 0.30 -18.73 -2.20
CA ALA A 71 0.67 -19.76 -1.22
C ALA A 71 0.46 -19.21 0.18
N THR A 72 0.00 -20.08 1.09
CA THR A 72 -0.26 -19.75 2.49
C THR A 72 -0.06 -20.96 3.41
N ASN A 73 0.16 -20.71 4.69
CA ASN A 73 0.11 -21.69 5.76
C ASN A 73 -1.20 -21.61 6.59
N ILE A 74 -2.22 -20.98 6.05
CA ILE A 74 -3.56 -20.90 6.67
C ILE A 74 -4.41 -22.03 6.09
N PHE A 75 -4.73 -23.04 6.89
CA PHE A 75 -5.42 -24.26 6.46
C PHE A 75 -6.88 -24.32 6.89
N ASP A 76 -7.40 -23.27 7.53
CA ASP A 76 -8.79 -23.20 7.94
C ASP A 76 -9.71 -23.28 6.71
N PRO A 77 -10.58 -24.30 6.63
CA PRO A 77 -11.50 -24.46 5.50
C PRO A 77 -12.62 -23.41 5.46
N GLN A 78 -12.85 -22.70 6.56
CA GLN A 78 -13.83 -21.60 6.61
C GLN A 78 -13.34 -20.36 5.88
N ILE A 79 -12.02 -20.21 5.73
CA ILE A 79 -11.43 -19.12 4.98
C ILE A 79 -11.45 -19.46 3.48
N THR A 80 -12.30 -18.75 2.76
CA THR A 80 -12.61 -18.99 1.35
C THR A 80 -11.56 -18.37 0.41
N LEU A 81 -11.64 -18.74 -0.87
CA LEU A 81 -10.82 -18.15 -1.92
C LEU A 81 -11.01 -16.61 -2.01
N ASP A 82 -12.25 -16.15 -1.83
CA ASP A 82 -12.56 -14.71 -1.89
C ASP A 82 -12.00 -13.95 -0.69
N ASP A 83 -11.93 -14.57 0.50
CA ASP A 83 -11.27 -14.00 1.66
C ASP A 83 -9.76 -13.82 1.41
N PHE A 84 -9.09 -14.81 0.82
CA PHE A 84 -7.69 -14.69 0.44
C PHE A 84 -7.46 -13.64 -0.63
N LYS A 85 -8.34 -13.57 -1.62
CA LYS A 85 -8.30 -12.55 -2.67
C LYS A 85 -8.46 -11.16 -2.07
N TRP A 86 -9.43 -10.96 -1.17
CA TRP A 86 -9.65 -9.71 -0.46
C TRP A 86 -8.44 -9.33 0.41
N ALA A 87 -7.94 -10.26 1.24
CA ALA A 87 -6.80 -10.01 2.11
C ALA A 87 -5.53 -9.67 1.32
N TYR A 88 -5.27 -10.40 0.24
CA TYR A 88 -4.13 -10.12 -0.63
C TYR A 88 -4.27 -8.79 -1.35
N HIS A 89 -5.48 -8.42 -1.78
CA HIS A 89 -5.74 -7.13 -2.41
C HIS A 89 -5.40 -5.94 -1.49
N LYS A 90 -5.60 -6.08 -0.16
CA LYS A 90 -5.21 -5.04 0.82
C LYS A 90 -3.73 -4.67 0.77
N ARG A 91 -2.87 -5.56 0.30
CA ARG A 91 -1.44 -5.29 0.08
C ARG A 91 -1.18 -4.13 -0.90
N TRP A 92 -2.07 -3.94 -1.89
CA TRP A 92 -1.93 -2.85 -2.87
C TRP A 92 -1.94 -1.45 -2.24
N GLY A 93 -2.49 -1.32 -1.05
CA GLY A 93 -2.43 -0.07 -0.30
C GLY A 93 -1.01 0.42 -0.06
N ILE A 94 -0.06 -0.49 0.17
CA ILE A 94 1.35 -0.13 0.41
C ILE A 94 2.03 0.39 -0.87
N GLU A 95 1.71 -0.19 -2.04
CA GLU A 95 2.28 0.28 -3.32
C GLU A 95 1.77 1.68 -3.67
N THR A 96 0.49 1.94 -3.42
CA THR A 96 -0.09 3.28 -3.57
C THR A 96 0.59 4.26 -2.61
N LYS A 97 0.81 3.87 -1.35
CA LYS A 97 1.49 4.70 -0.36
C LYS A 97 2.94 4.99 -0.75
N TYR A 98 3.69 4.00 -1.24
CA TYR A 98 5.04 4.23 -1.77
C TYR A 98 5.04 5.20 -2.95
N ASN A 99 4.07 5.10 -3.85
CA ASN A 99 3.93 6.03 -4.95
C ASN A 99 3.65 7.47 -4.46
N ASP A 100 2.83 7.65 -3.43
CA ASP A 100 2.55 8.95 -2.84
C ASP A 100 3.79 9.54 -2.15
N VAL A 101 4.50 8.74 -1.35
CA VAL A 101 5.72 9.15 -0.65
C VAL A 101 6.83 9.50 -1.66
N LYS A 102 6.97 8.71 -2.71
CA LYS A 102 8.00 8.92 -3.74
C LYS A 102 7.71 10.11 -4.65
N ASN A 103 6.48 10.23 -5.15
CA ASN A 103 6.16 11.18 -6.21
C ASN A 103 5.45 12.45 -5.72
N LYS A 104 4.73 12.41 -4.60
CA LYS A 104 4.02 13.58 -4.04
C LYS A 104 4.80 14.24 -2.90
N LEU A 105 5.49 13.43 -2.09
CA LEU A 105 6.32 13.92 -1.00
C LEU A 105 7.81 14.00 -1.37
N GLU A 106 8.20 13.43 -2.51
CA GLU A 106 9.57 13.47 -3.04
C GLU A 106 10.63 13.00 -2.03
N ILE A 107 10.37 11.85 -1.36
CA ILE A 107 11.24 11.33 -0.28
C ILE A 107 12.69 11.07 -0.74
N GLU A 108 12.93 10.92 -2.04
CA GLU A 108 14.27 10.71 -2.61
C GLU A 108 15.03 12.03 -2.83
N ASN A 109 14.38 13.19 -2.62
CA ASN A 109 14.97 14.51 -2.76
C ASN A 109 15.21 15.13 -1.37
N PHE A 110 16.37 15.72 -1.15
CA PHE A 110 16.78 16.26 0.14
C PHE A 110 17.10 17.76 0.05
N THR A 111 16.89 18.47 1.16
CA THR A 111 17.20 19.89 1.26
C THR A 111 18.68 20.15 1.60
N GLY A 112 19.36 19.14 2.15
CA GLY A 112 20.77 19.21 2.54
C GLY A 112 21.55 17.94 2.20
N TYR A 113 22.86 18.02 2.35
CA TYR A 113 23.78 16.93 2.01
C TYR A 113 24.41 16.25 3.26
N SER A 114 24.22 16.81 4.46
CA SER A 114 24.70 16.16 5.67
C SER A 114 23.81 14.97 6.05
N PRO A 115 24.36 13.94 6.71
CA PRO A 115 23.55 12.81 7.21
C PRO A 115 22.36 13.25 8.05
N ASP A 116 22.53 14.24 8.92
CA ASP A 116 21.48 14.75 9.79
C ASP A 116 20.36 15.46 8.99
N ALA A 117 20.72 16.25 7.97
CA ALA A 117 19.73 16.88 7.10
C ALA A 117 18.92 15.85 6.30
N ILE A 118 19.57 14.78 5.82
CA ILE A 118 18.91 13.69 5.11
C ILE A 118 17.94 12.95 6.04
N LEU A 119 18.35 12.62 7.26
CA LEU A 119 17.51 11.96 8.25
C LEU A 119 16.33 12.85 8.66
N GLN A 120 16.56 14.14 8.86
CA GLN A 120 15.52 15.11 9.19
C GLN A 120 14.45 15.19 8.09
N ASP A 121 14.86 15.31 6.83
CA ASP A 121 13.96 15.31 5.69
C ASP A 121 13.18 14.00 5.57
N PHE A 122 13.84 12.87 5.79
CA PHE A 122 13.21 11.56 5.76
C PHE A 122 12.10 11.45 6.82
N TYR A 123 12.43 11.76 8.08
CA TYR A 123 11.44 11.67 9.16
C TYR A 123 10.30 12.68 9.01
N ALA A 124 10.59 13.90 8.58
CA ALA A 124 9.55 14.90 8.31
C ALA A 124 8.60 14.43 7.18
N THR A 125 9.16 13.81 6.14
CA THR A 125 8.39 13.26 5.02
C THR A 125 7.50 12.10 5.47
N MET A 126 8.03 11.17 6.27
CA MET A 126 7.27 10.04 6.80
C MET A 126 6.16 10.52 7.75
N PHE A 127 6.45 11.48 8.61
CA PHE A 127 5.45 12.09 9.51
C PHE A 127 4.28 12.72 8.74
N LEU A 128 4.57 13.49 7.68
CA LEU A 128 3.51 14.05 6.82
C LEU A 128 2.71 12.96 6.09
N ALA A 129 3.39 11.88 5.66
CA ALA A 129 2.73 10.75 5.03
C ALA A 129 1.75 10.05 5.98
N ASP A 130 2.14 9.88 7.23
CA ASP A 130 1.32 9.22 8.24
C ASP A 130 0.13 10.10 8.64
N LEU A 131 0.34 11.40 8.86
CA LEU A 131 -0.75 12.35 9.11
C LEU A 131 -1.75 12.40 7.95
N ALA A 132 -1.28 12.40 6.70
CA ALA A 132 -2.18 12.34 5.54
C ALA A 132 -3.00 11.05 5.53
N GLY A 133 -2.40 9.91 5.92
CA GLY A 133 -3.10 8.63 6.05
C GLY A 133 -4.16 8.63 7.15
N VAL A 134 -3.87 9.22 8.30
CA VAL A 134 -4.84 9.38 9.41
C VAL A 134 -6.02 10.24 8.95
N LEU A 135 -5.77 11.39 8.33
CA LEU A 135 -6.83 12.25 7.80
C LEU A 135 -7.68 11.56 6.73
N GLU A 136 -7.05 10.79 5.84
CA GLU A 136 -7.79 10.01 4.83
C GLU A 136 -8.70 8.96 5.48
N TYR A 137 -8.25 8.35 6.55
CA TYR A 137 -9.03 7.36 7.30
C TYR A 137 -10.17 8.02 8.07
N ASP A 138 -9.90 9.05 8.86
CA ASP A 138 -10.87 9.71 9.73
C ASP A 138 -12.00 10.40 8.94
N LEU A 139 -11.66 11.01 7.81
CA LEU A 139 -12.62 11.76 7.00
C LEU A 139 -13.33 10.91 5.92
N ARG A 140 -13.00 9.62 5.82
CA ARG A 140 -13.52 8.75 4.75
C ARG A 140 -15.04 8.69 4.74
N GLU A 141 -15.63 8.32 5.88
CA GLU A 141 -17.09 8.12 5.98
C GLU A 141 -17.86 9.43 5.74
N GLU A 142 -17.37 10.54 6.28
CA GLU A 142 -17.95 11.86 6.10
C GLU A 142 -17.94 12.30 4.61
N ILE A 143 -16.82 12.08 3.93
CA ILE A 143 -16.67 12.41 2.51
C ILE A 143 -17.53 11.52 1.63
N GLU A 144 -17.56 10.22 1.90
CA GLU A 144 -18.41 9.30 1.16
C GLU A 144 -19.88 9.70 1.32
N ALA A 145 -20.35 9.95 2.55
CA ALA A 145 -21.71 10.37 2.84
C ALA A 145 -22.08 11.71 2.17
N ALA A 146 -21.18 12.70 2.22
CA ALA A 146 -21.43 14.03 1.63
C ALA A 146 -21.55 14.01 0.10
N HIS A 147 -21.01 12.96 -0.55
CA HIS A 147 -21.01 12.83 -2.01
C HIS A 147 -21.92 11.72 -2.54
N ILE A 148 -22.77 11.12 -1.71
CA ILE A 148 -23.84 10.21 -2.14
C ILE A 148 -24.93 11.05 -2.81
N ARG A 149 -24.96 11.04 -4.15
CA ARG A 149 -25.99 11.69 -4.96
C ARG A 149 -26.40 10.77 -6.10
N PRO A 150 -27.68 10.76 -6.52
CA PRO A 150 -28.16 9.92 -7.62
C PRO A 150 -27.36 10.09 -8.93
N GLU A 151 -26.90 11.31 -9.18
CA GLU A 151 -26.12 11.67 -10.37
C GLU A 151 -24.64 11.24 -10.29
N ASN A 152 -24.13 10.94 -9.10
CA ASN A 152 -22.74 10.54 -8.91
C ASN A 152 -22.55 9.06 -9.21
N ARG A 153 -21.83 8.77 -10.29
CA ARG A 153 -21.48 7.39 -10.69
C ARG A 153 -20.44 6.72 -9.78
N TYR A 154 -19.64 7.51 -9.07
CA TYR A 154 -18.48 7.03 -8.30
C TYR A 154 -18.58 7.46 -6.85
N THR A 155 -17.95 6.69 -5.96
CA THR A 155 -17.60 7.17 -4.62
C THR A 155 -16.43 8.14 -4.68
N TYR A 156 -16.27 8.97 -3.65
CA TYR A 156 -15.23 9.99 -3.60
C TYR A 156 -14.29 9.75 -2.41
N LYS A 157 -13.06 10.18 -2.57
CA LYS A 157 -12.05 10.17 -1.51
C LYS A 157 -11.24 11.46 -1.53
N LEU A 158 -10.49 11.73 -0.45
CA LEU A 158 -9.58 12.86 -0.38
C LEU A 158 -8.58 12.87 -1.53
N ASN A 159 -8.27 14.06 -2.02
CA ASN A 159 -7.15 14.27 -2.92
C ASN A 159 -5.86 14.31 -2.11
N VAL A 160 -5.08 13.25 -2.12
CA VAL A 160 -3.83 13.10 -1.33
C VAL A 160 -2.84 14.24 -1.59
N ALA A 161 -2.72 14.73 -2.82
CA ALA A 161 -1.82 15.85 -3.13
C ALA A 161 -2.26 17.14 -2.43
N MET A 162 -3.56 17.41 -2.42
CA MET A 162 -4.13 18.57 -1.69
C MET A 162 -4.00 18.38 -0.17
N THR A 163 -4.20 17.17 0.34
CA THR A 163 -4.03 16.86 1.77
C THR A 163 -2.60 17.14 2.21
N ILE A 164 -1.61 16.68 1.44
CA ILE A 164 -0.19 16.94 1.72
C ILE A 164 0.12 18.45 1.67
N SER A 165 -0.42 19.17 0.69
CA SER A 165 -0.23 20.61 0.56
C SER A 165 -0.82 21.37 1.75
N GLU A 166 -2.02 21.03 2.19
CA GLU A 166 -2.64 21.64 3.37
C GLU A 166 -1.88 21.32 4.65
N LEU A 167 -1.42 20.09 4.82
CA LEU A 167 -0.59 19.71 5.97
C LEU A 167 0.73 20.49 5.99
N LYS A 168 1.47 20.58 4.89
CA LYS A 168 2.70 21.38 4.81
C LYS A 168 2.47 22.82 5.23
N ARG A 169 1.31 23.36 4.92
CA ARG A 169 0.97 24.76 5.24
C ARG A 169 0.60 24.97 6.70
N THR A 170 -0.05 23.98 7.36
CA THR A 170 -0.71 24.18 8.65
C THR A 170 -0.06 23.43 9.80
N VAL A 171 0.67 22.33 9.53
CA VAL A 171 1.17 21.41 10.57
C VAL A 171 2.10 22.11 11.58
N VAL A 172 2.98 22.98 11.10
CA VAL A 172 3.94 23.69 11.97
C VAL A 172 3.20 24.58 12.97
N GLU A 173 2.19 25.32 12.51
CA GLU A 173 1.37 26.16 13.39
C GLU A 173 0.55 25.33 14.36
N MET A 174 -0.01 24.21 13.91
CA MET A 174 -0.76 23.28 14.77
C MET A 174 0.11 22.66 15.86
N LEU A 175 1.34 22.27 15.54
CA LEU A 175 2.28 21.70 16.51
C LEU A 175 2.88 22.75 17.47
N SER A 176 2.98 24.02 17.04
CA SER A 176 3.57 25.10 17.81
C SER A 176 2.59 25.79 18.75
N THR A 177 1.27 25.55 18.60
CA THR A 177 0.28 26.21 19.45
C THR A 177 0.03 25.43 20.74
N SER A 178 0.07 26.13 21.88
CA SER A 178 -0.38 25.61 23.18
C SER A 178 -1.89 25.80 23.42
N SER A 179 -2.56 26.59 22.58
CA SER A 179 -3.98 26.87 22.71
C SER A 179 -4.82 25.80 22.04
N ARG A 180 -5.55 25.00 22.81
CA ARG A 180 -6.48 23.99 22.31
C ARG A 180 -7.53 24.58 21.39
N LEU A 181 -8.11 25.73 21.72
CA LEU A 181 -9.10 26.41 20.91
C LEU A 181 -8.54 26.83 19.55
N LYS A 182 -7.29 27.28 19.49
CA LYS A 182 -6.61 27.63 18.24
C LYS A 182 -6.36 26.39 17.40
N LEU A 183 -5.92 25.29 18.02
CA LEU A 183 -5.70 24.02 17.36
C LEU A 183 -7.00 23.47 16.70
N GLU A 184 -8.09 23.48 17.46
CA GLU A 184 -9.41 23.06 16.98
C GLU A 184 -9.88 23.91 15.78
N ARG A 185 -9.66 25.23 15.81
CA ARG A 185 -9.97 26.11 14.67
C ARG A 185 -9.13 25.81 13.43
N LEU A 186 -7.83 25.63 13.59
CA LEU A 186 -6.92 25.28 12.49
C LEU A 186 -7.33 23.95 11.85
N TYR A 187 -7.63 22.95 12.68
CA TYR A 187 -8.10 21.65 12.22
C TYR A 187 -9.43 21.77 11.46
N ALA A 188 -10.42 22.44 12.03
CA ALA A 188 -11.73 22.62 11.38
C ALA A 188 -11.61 23.34 10.03
N HIS A 189 -10.78 24.38 9.93
CA HIS A 189 -10.53 25.07 8.67
C HIS A 189 -9.85 24.15 7.64
N MET A 190 -8.90 23.33 8.07
CA MET A 190 -8.24 22.34 7.20
C MET A 190 -9.26 21.33 6.68
N VAL A 191 -10.10 20.75 7.54
CA VAL A 191 -11.12 19.77 7.15
C VAL A 191 -12.11 20.36 6.13
N VAL A 192 -12.59 21.57 6.36
CA VAL A 192 -13.50 22.27 5.41
C VAL A 192 -12.86 22.45 4.02
N ARG A 193 -11.55 22.66 3.95
CA ARG A 193 -10.83 22.80 2.67
C ARG A 193 -10.61 21.46 2.01
N LEU A 194 -10.28 20.43 2.80
CA LEU A 194 -10.07 19.08 2.31
C LEU A 194 -11.35 18.43 1.80
N SER A 195 -12.49 18.64 2.47
CA SER A 195 -13.79 18.12 2.03
C SER A 195 -14.25 18.66 0.67
N LYS A 196 -13.72 19.81 0.24
CA LYS A 196 -13.93 20.35 -1.10
C LYS A 196 -12.95 19.81 -2.14
N ALA A 197 -11.83 19.24 -1.71
CA ALA A 197 -10.76 18.74 -2.56
C ALA A 197 -10.80 17.21 -2.64
N VAL A 198 -11.83 16.68 -3.30
CA VAL A 198 -12.04 15.24 -3.43
C VAL A 198 -11.81 14.75 -4.86
N VAL A 199 -11.54 13.46 -5.00
CA VAL A 199 -11.38 12.80 -6.30
C VAL A 199 -12.26 11.56 -6.38
N PRO A 200 -12.83 11.26 -7.57
CA PRO A 200 -13.64 10.06 -7.74
C PRO A 200 -12.77 8.80 -7.67
N VAL A 201 -13.27 7.80 -6.97
CA VAL A 201 -12.72 6.43 -6.98
C VAL A 201 -13.25 5.74 -8.23
N ARG A 202 -12.37 5.49 -9.20
CA ARG A 202 -12.72 4.81 -10.45
C ARG A 202 -12.20 3.37 -10.37
N PRO A 203 -13.07 2.38 -10.09
CA PRO A 203 -12.67 0.98 -10.13
C PRO A 203 -12.22 0.61 -11.55
N ASP A 204 -11.38 -0.39 -11.66
CA ASP A 204 -10.91 -0.99 -12.92
C ASP A 204 -10.19 -0.05 -13.90
N ARG A 205 -9.73 1.12 -13.43
CA ARG A 205 -8.91 1.99 -14.25
C ARG A 205 -7.49 1.41 -14.36
N SER A 206 -7.23 0.69 -15.43
CA SER A 206 -5.88 0.34 -15.85
C SER A 206 -5.41 1.31 -16.94
N SER A 207 -4.15 1.67 -16.91
CA SER A 207 -3.47 2.38 -17.99
C SER A 207 -2.22 1.61 -18.36
N ASP A 208 -1.97 1.48 -19.66
CA ASP A 208 -0.75 0.85 -20.14
C ASP A 208 0.48 1.55 -19.53
N ARG A 209 1.41 0.74 -19.03
CA ARG A 209 2.67 1.26 -18.51
C ARG A 209 3.52 1.75 -19.67
N LEU A 210 3.48 3.04 -19.95
CA LEU A 210 4.45 3.64 -20.87
C LEU A 210 5.86 3.41 -20.30
N LYS A 211 6.69 2.67 -21.04
CA LYS A 211 8.11 2.53 -20.72
C LYS A 211 8.76 3.91 -20.83
N LYS A 212 8.95 4.57 -19.69
CA LYS A 212 9.73 5.81 -19.66
C LYS A 212 11.17 5.49 -20.06
N HIS A 213 11.80 6.39 -20.82
CA HIS A 213 13.26 6.35 -21.03
C HIS A 213 13.97 6.20 -19.69
N LYS A 214 15.08 5.44 -19.68
CA LYS A 214 15.90 5.29 -18.48
C LYS A 214 16.22 6.68 -17.93
N SER A 215 15.88 6.92 -16.66
CA SER A 215 16.28 8.11 -15.95
C SER A 215 17.80 8.28 -15.99
N LEU A 216 18.27 9.51 -15.89
CA LEU A 216 19.70 9.82 -15.76
C LEU A 216 20.31 8.92 -14.67
N LYS A 217 21.55 8.44 -14.92
CA LYS A 217 22.26 7.49 -14.04
C LYS A 217 22.47 8.08 -12.63
N PHE A 218 22.48 9.39 -12.51
CA PHE A 218 22.62 10.16 -11.28
C PHE A 218 21.63 11.34 -11.32
N PRO A 219 20.37 11.15 -10.95
CA PRO A 219 19.44 12.26 -10.85
C PRO A 219 19.89 13.21 -9.74
N SER A 220 19.69 14.49 -9.96
CA SER A 220 19.85 15.48 -8.88
C SER A 220 18.76 15.22 -7.84
N ASN A 221 19.17 14.88 -6.63
CA ASN A 221 18.26 14.56 -5.51
C ASN A 221 18.00 15.81 -4.63
N VAL A 222 17.87 16.97 -5.25
CA VAL A 222 17.55 18.22 -4.54
C VAL A 222 16.05 18.43 -4.53
N LYS A 223 15.48 18.67 -3.34
CA LYS A 223 14.08 19.02 -3.17
C LYS A 223 13.80 20.38 -3.79
N ARG A 224 12.79 20.48 -4.63
CA ARG A 224 12.34 21.77 -5.15
C ARG A 224 11.51 22.45 -4.08
N CYS A 225 11.90 23.68 -3.71
CA CYS A 225 11.15 24.52 -2.78
C CYS A 225 9.84 24.99 -3.39
#